data_176cc85a87e474675aadc8d5647e5592
#
_entry.id   176cc85a87e474675aadc8d5647e5592
#
_cell.length_a   1.000
_cell.length_b   1.000
_cell.length_c   1.000
_cell.angle_alpha   90.00
_cell.angle_beta   90.00
_cell.angle_gamma   90.00
#
_symmetry.space_group_name_H-M   'P 1'
#
loop_
_entity.id
_entity.type
_entity.pdbx_description
1 polymer ?
#
loop_
_entity_poly.entity_id
_entity_poly.type
_entity_poly.pdbx_seq_one_letter_code
_entity_poly.pdbx_strand_id
1 'polypeptide(L)'
;MSFSNQGRFRQQVRFLRRQFLQDGELQFTDALSEGTVTQALKALNVVWLDRVYSPLVTLWVFLGQVLSQDHSCRAAVARLIAHRVARGQRPCSAETSAYCQARKRLPEEFFAAVARKTGQALDEGAPDHWLWKGRRVLA
;
A
#
# COMPACT_ATOMS: atom_id res chain seq x y z
N MET A 1 14.25 -21.35 12.69
CA MET A 1 13.83 -20.83 11.37
C MET A 1 12.84 -19.66 11.39
N SER A 2 12.11 -19.45 12.48
CA SER A 2 11.17 -18.29 12.62
C SER A 2 11.87 -16.93 12.79
N PHE A 3 13.12 -16.87 13.25
CA PHE A 3 13.82 -15.62 13.53
C PHE A 3 14.21 -14.79 12.28
N SER A 4 14.52 -15.42 11.15
CA SER A 4 14.90 -14.72 9.93
C SER A 4 13.72 -13.99 9.26
N ASN A 5 12.51 -14.51 9.40
CA ASN A 5 11.29 -13.90 8.85
C ASN A 5 10.87 -12.64 9.64
N GLN A 6 11.01 -12.67 10.97
CA GLN A 6 10.70 -11.50 11.79
C GLN A 6 11.69 -10.35 11.57
N GLY A 7 12.96 -10.67 11.35
CA GLY A 7 13.99 -9.65 11.02
C GLY A 7 13.71 -8.96 9.69
N ARG A 8 13.39 -9.75 8.66
CA ARG A 8 13.02 -9.23 7.32
C ARG A 8 11.74 -8.41 7.36
N PHE A 9 10.74 -8.87 8.08
CA PHE A 9 9.49 -8.14 8.26
C PHE A 9 9.71 -6.77 8.93
N ARG A 10 10.51 -6.73 10.00
CA ARG A 10 10.88 -5.46 10.67
C ARG A 10 11.66 -4.51 9.76
N GLN A 11 12.57 -5.03 8.94
CA GLN A 11 13.30 -4.22 7.96
C GLN A 11 12.37 -3.66 6.89
N GLN A 12 11.43 -4.45 6.41
CA GLN A 12 10.44 -4.01 5.41
C GLN A 12 9.49 -2.97 6.00
N VAL A 13 9.03 -3.17 7.23
CA VAL A 13 8.22 -2.17 7.94
C VAL A 13 8.97 -0.84 8.11
N ARG A 14 10.27 -0.88 8.42
CA ARG A 14 11.11 0.33 8.48
C ARG A 14 11.26 1.00 7.12
N PHE A 15 11.42 0.22 6.06
CA PHE A 15 11.50 0.73 4.69
C PHE A 15 10.18 1.38 4.26
N LEU A 16 9.07 0.76 4.59
CA LEU A 16 7.73 1.28 4.45
C LEU A 16 7.54 2.63 5.11
N ARG A 17 7.89 2.68 6.40
CA ARG A 17 7.78 3.88 7.20
C ARG A 17 8.57 5.05 6.61
N ARG A 18 9.75 4.78 6.07
CA ARG A 18 10.53 5.80 5.36
C ARG A 18 9.83 6.28 4.09
N GLN A 19 9.24 5.38 3.32
CA GLN A 19 8.47 5.75 2.12
C GLN A 19 7.27 6.60 2.47
N PHE A 20 6.47 6.21 3.45
CA PHE A 20 5.32 6.99 3.90
C PHE A 20 5.68 8.36 4.47
N LEU A 21 6.80 8.46 5.20
CA LEU A 21 7.23 9.73 5.80
C LEU A 21 7.90 10.69 4.81
N GLN A 22 8.41 10.18 3.69
CA GLN A 22 9.12 10.99 2.70
C GLN A 22 8.23 11.44 1.53
N ASP A 23 7.07 10.81 1.34
CA ASP A 23 6.16 11.10 0.24
C ASP A 23 4.97 11.93 0.69
N GLY A 24 5.18 13.22 0.85
CA GLY A 24 4.08 14.18 0.98
C GLY A 24 3.16 14.26 -0.25
N GLU A 25 3.41 13.44 -1.27
CA GLU A 25 2.58 13.35 -2.48
C GLU A 25 1.62 12.14 -2.49
N LEU A 26 1.76 11.21 -1.56
CA LEU A 26 0.77 10.14 -1.41
C LEU A 26 -0.44 10.70 -0.67
N GLN A 27 -1.45 11.10 -1.42
CA GLN A 27 -2.71 11.67 -0.93
C GLN A 27 -3.48 10.77 0.06
N PHE A 28 -2.98 9.56 0.30
CA PHE A 28 -3.65 8.55 1.13
C PHE A 28 -2.91 8.22 2.42
N THR A 29 -1.74 8.82 2.68
CA THR A 29 -0.95 8.48 3.87
C THR A 29 -1.65 8.83 5.17
N ASP A 30 -2.52 9.83 5.15
CA ASP A 30 -3.33 10.21 6.30
C ASP A 30 -4.44 9.20 6.60
N ALA A 31 -4.97 8.56 5.55
CA ALA A 31 -6.04 7.57 5.67
C ALA A 31 -5.51 6.13 5.76
N LEU A 32 -4.44 5.84 5.02
CA LEU A 32 -3.81 4.51 4.96
C LEU A 32 -2.58 4.49 5.86
N SER A 33 -2.74 4.12 7.11
CA SER A 33 -1.62 4.05 8.05
C SER A 33 -0.75 2.81 7.84
N GLU A 34 0.54 2.96 8.11
CA GLU A 34 1.51 1.86 8.15
C GLU A 34 1.01 0.72 9.06
N GLY A 35 0.44 1.07 10.21
CA GLY A 35 -0.09 0.10 11.16
C GLY A 35 -1.20 -0.76 10.57
N THR A 36 -2.09 -0.17 9.78
CA THR A 36 -3.18 -0.88 9.09
C THR A 36 -2.65 -1.93 8.12
N VAL A 37 -1.69 -1.55 7.29
CA VAL A 37 -1.06 -2.46 6.31
C VAL A 37 -0.30 -3.57 7.02
N THR A 38 0.49 -3.23 8.03
CA THR A 38 1.27 -4.19 8.82
C THR A 38 0.37 -5.21 9.52
N GLN A 39 -0.71 -4.76 10.13
CA GLN A 39 -1.67 -5.64 10.80
C GLN A 39 -2.37 -6.58 9.81
N ALA A 40 -2.75 -6.09 8.64
CA ALA A 40 -3.37 -6.92 7.61
C ALA A 40 -2.42 -8.01 7.10
N LEU A 41 -1.16 -7.66 6.84
CA LEU A 41 -0.14 -8.63 6.41
C LEU A 41 0.12 -9.69 7.48
N LYS A 42 0.21 -9.27 8.73
CA LYS A 42 0.45 -10.17 9.87
C LYS A 42 -0.73 -11.11 10.10
N ALA A 43 -1.95 -10.59 10.09
CA ALA A 43 -3.16 -11.38 10.33
C ALA A 43 -3.36 -12.46 9.27
N LEU A 44 -2.97 -12.22 8.03
CA LEU A 44 -3.13 -13.14 6.91
C LEU A 44 -1.88 -14.00 6.65
N ASN A 45 -0.84 -13.89 7.49
CA ASN A 45 0.42 -14.60 7.32
C ASN A 45 1.00 -14.47 5.90
N VAL A 46 0.93 -13.28 5.32
CA VAL A 46 1.47 -13.03 3.99
C VAL A 46 2.98 -13.10 4.05
N VAL A 47 3.55 -14.12 3.41
CA VAL A 47 5.00 -14.31 3.28
C VAL A 47 5.42 -13.84 1.88
N TRP A 48 6.47 -13.04 1.82
CA TRP A 48 7.01 -12.55 0.56
C TRP A 48 8.53 -12.59 0.54
N LEU A 49 9.06 -12.62 -0.66
CA LEU A 49 10.49 -12.47 -0.89
C LEU A 49 10.85 -10.99 -0.98
N ASP A 50 12.08 -10.67 -0.57
CA ASP A 50 12.63 -9.32 -0.68
C ASP A 50 12.91 -8.98 -2.16
N ARG A 51 11.90 -8.50 -2.83
CA ARG A 51 11.89 -8.08 -4.25
C ARG A 51 11.33 -6.68 -4.36
N VAL A 52 11.50 -6.08 -5.55
CA VAL A 52 10.95 -4.75 -5.86
C VAL A 52 9.46 -4.68 -5.52
N TYR A 53 8.68 -5.67 -5.92
CA TYR A 53 7.25 -5.75 -5.63
C TYR A 53 6.97 -6.50 -4.33
N SER A 54 7.35 -5.90 -3.21
CA SER A 54 6.85 -6.32 -1.88
C SER A 54 5.34 -6.10 -1.79
N PRO A 55 4.63 -6.69 -0.83
CA PRO A 55 3.20 -6.47 -0.65
C PRO A 55 2.82 -4.99 -0.58
N LEU A 56 3.61 -4.17 0.08
CA LEU A 56 3.32 -2.75 0.17
C LEU A 56 3.60 -1.98 -1.12
N VAL A 57 4.74 -2.21 -1.76
CA VAL A 57 5.02 -1.60 -3.06
C VAL A 57 3.93 -2.00 -4.05
N THR A 58 3.49 -3.26 -4.03
CA THR A 58 2.40 -3.75 -4.86
C THR A 58 1.09 -3.03 -4.56
N LEU A 59 0.74 -2.87 -3.28
CA LEU A 59 -0.44 -2.10 -2.86
C LEU A 59 -0.36 -0.65 -3.33
N TRP A 60 0.77 0.00 -3.13
CA TRP A 60 0.99 1.39 -3.52
C TRP A 60 0.88 1.59 -5.04
N VAL A 61 1.50 0.72 -5.84
CA VAL A 61 1.40 0.74 -7.30
C VAL A 61 -0.04 0.50 -7.75
N PHE A 62 -0.75 -0.41 -7.09
CA PHE A 62 -2.15 -0.70 -7.35
C PHE A 62 -3.06 0.50 -7.06
N LEU A 63 -2.89 1.15 -5.92
CA LEU A 63 -3.66 2.35 -5.59
C LEU A 63 -3.38 3.48 -6.59
N GLY A 64 -2.13 3.70 -6.94
CA GLY A 64 -1.77 4.65 -7.99
C GLY A 64 -2.39 4.32 -9.34
N GLN A 65 -2.49 3.04 -9.69
CA GLN A 65 -3.16 2.58 -10.90
C GLN A 65 -4.65 2.91 -10.89
N VAL A 66 -5.34 2.58 -9.81
CA VAL A 66 -6.80 2.77 -9.69
C VAL A 66 -7.19 4.24 -9.65
N LEU A 67 -6.39 5.07 -9.00
CA LEU A 67 -6.70 6.47 -8.73
C LEU A 67 -6.16 7.45 -9.78
N SER A 68 -5.41 6.98 -10.75
CA SER A 68 -4.91 7.78 -11.86
C SER A 68 -5.87 7.73 -13.05
N GLN A 69 -5.76 8.71 -13.95
CA GLN A 69 -6.54 8.70 -15.19
C GLN A 69 -6.20 7.52 -16.11
N ASP A 70 -4.91 7.22 -16.24
CA ASP A 70 -4.46 6.04 -16.96
C ASP A 70 -4.37 4.85 -16.02
N HIS A 71 -5.32 3.93 -16.14
CA HIS A 71 -5.42 2.72 -15.33
C HIS A 71 -4.57 1.55 -15.88
N SER A 72 -3.72 1.78 -16.87
CA SER A 72 -2.90 0.72 -17.44
C SER A 72 -1.81 0.26 -16.47
N CYS A 73 -1.48 -1.02 -16.52
CA CYS A 73 -0.34 -1.57 -15.78
C CYS A 73 0.98 -0.91 -16.20
N ARG A 74 1.11 -0.57 -17.48
CA ARG A 74 2.29 0.13 -18.02
C ARG A 74 2.49 1.47 -17.34
N ALA A 75 1.45 2.30 -17.23
CA ALA A 75 1.50 3.59 -16.56
C ALA A 75 1.81 3.44 -15.06
N ALA A 76 1.25 2.44 -14.41
CA ALA A 76 1.52 2.14 -13.00
C ALA A 76 2.99 1.80 -12.76
N VAL A 77 3.56 0.93 -13.58
CA VAL A 77 4.98 0.56 -13.51
C VAL A 77 5.89 1.76 -13.83
N ALA A 78 5.53 2.57 -14.82
CA ALA A 78 6.28 3.79 -15.16
C ALA A 78 6.35 4.78 -13.98
N ARG A 79 5.27 4.95 -13.23
CA ARG A 79 5.25 5.78 -12.01
C ARG A 79 6.18 5.21 -10.94
N LEU A 80 6.21 3.90 -10.75
CA LEU A 80 7.14 3.27 -9.82
C LEU A 80 8.60 3.52 -10.22
N ILE A 81 8.92 3.37 -11.51
CA ILE A 81 10.26 3.63 -12.02
C ILE A 81 10.66 5.09 -11.76
N ALA A 82 9.81 6.03 -12.10
CA ALA A 82 10.05 7.46 -11.86
C ALA A 82 10.28 7.76 -10.37
N HIS A 83 9.49 7.17 -9.50
CA HIS A 83 9.63 7.27 -8.05
C HIS A 83 10.98 6.73 -7.55
N ARG A 84 11.38 5.56 -8.02
CA ARG A 84 12.68 4.94 -7.67
C ARG A 84 13.85 5.81 -8.12
N VAL A 85 13.82 6.28 -9.35
CA VAL A 85 14.88 7.14 -9.93
C VAL A 85 14.99 8.47 -9.18
N ALA A 86 13.86 9.09 -8.86
CA ALA A 86 13.83 10.34 -8.08
C ALA A 86 14.48 10.19 -6.69
N ARG A 87 14.55 8.97 -6.16
CA ARG A 87 15.18 8.64 -4.87
C ARG A 87 16.59 8.08 -4.98
N GLY A 88 17.20 8.14 -6.15
CA GLY A 88 18.53 7.60 -6.40
C GLY A 88 18.58 6.07 -6.38
N GLN A 89 17.45 5.39 -6.47
CA GLN A 89 17.37 3.94 -6.59
C GLN A 89 17.50 3.51 -8.04
N ARG A 90 17.96 2.27 -8.26
CA ARG A 90 18.00 1.72 -9.61
C ARG A 90 16.59 1.58 -10.18
N PRO A 91 16.39 1.93 -11.46
CA PRO A 91 15.13 1.65 -12.12
C PRO A 91 14.88 0.15 -12.16
N CYS A 92 13.64 -0.26 -11.97
CA CYS A 92 13.23 -1.63 -12.19
C CYS A 92 12.83 -1.84 -13.66
N SER A 93 12.58 -3.08 -14.06
CA SER A 93 12.12 -3.39 -15.41
C SER A 93 10.80 -2.69 -15.73
N ALA A 94 10.67 -2.20 -16.94
CA ALA A 94 9.43 -1.62 -17.48
C ALA A 94 8.37 -2.68 -17.82
N GLU A 95 8.74 -3.97 -17.80
CA GLU A 95 7.83 -5.08 -18.04
C GLU A 95 6.78 -5.18 -16.92
N THR A 96 5.52 -5.37 -17.32
CA THR A 96 4.39 -5.39 -16.39
C THR A 96 4.18 -6.74 -15.71
N SER A 97 4.81 -7.80 -16.21
CA SER A 97 4.59 -9.18 -15.74
C SER A 97 4.90 -9.37 -14.26
N ALA A 98 5.99 -8.80 -13.76
CA ALA A 98 6.38 -8.90 -12.34
C ALA A 98 5.35 -8.24 -11.43
N TYR A 99 4.84 -7.09 -11.81
CA TYR A 99 3.77 -6.40 -11.09
C TYR A 99 2.46 -7.20 -11.10
N CYS A 100 2.05 -7.69 -12.26
CA CYS A 100 0.84 -8.49 -12.38
C CYS A 100 0.91 -9.79 -11.54
N GLN A 101 2.06 -10.44 -11.52
CA GLN A 101 2.29 -11.63 -10.68
C GLN A 101 2.27 -11.28 -9.18
N ALA A 102 2.87 -10.16 -8.80
CA ALA A 102 2.84 -9.70 -7.41
C ALA A 102 1.41 -9.43 -6.93
N ARG A 103 0.57 -8.81 -7.75
CA ARG A 103 -0.86 -8.63 -7.46
C ARG A 103 -1.59 -9.96 -7.26
N LYS A 104 -1.32 -10.94 -8.11
CA LYS A 104 -1.93 -12.28 -8.00
C LYS A 104 -1.53 -13.03 -6.74
N ARG A 105 -0.34 -12.75 -6.21
CA ARG A 105 0.14 -13.38 -4.97
C ARG A 105 -0.49 -12.80 -3.71
N LEU A 106 -0.98 -11.57 -3.76
CA LEU A 106 -1.69 -10.97 -2.64
C LEU A 106 -3.12 -11.53 -2.59
N PRO A 107 -3.54 -12.10 -1.45
CA PRO A 107 -4.90 -12.58 -1.31
C PRO A 107 -5.90 -11.42 -1.36
N GLU A 108 -7.09 -11.68 -1.86
CA GLU A 108 -8.17 -10.68 -1.91
C GLU A 108 -8.50 -10.15 -0.51
N GLU A 109 -8.43 -11.00 0.48
CA GLU A 109 -8.66 -10.67 1.89
C GLU A 109 -7.71 -9.60 2.41
N PHE A 110 -6.50 -9.51 1.86
CA PHE A 110 -5.55 -8.46 2.21
C PHE A 110 -6.09 -7.08 1.81
N PHE A 111 -6.56 -6.94 0.58
CA PHE A 111 -7.15 -5.68 0.09
C PHE A 111 -8.44 -5.35 0.85
N ALA A 112 -9.28 -6.34 1.10
CA ALA A 112 -10.50 -6.19 1.87
C ALA A 112 -10.22 -5.76 3.32
N ALA A 113 -9.22 -6.34 3.96
CA ALA A 113 -8.82 -5.98 5.33
C ALA A 113 -8.27 -4.55 5.40
N VAL A 114 -7.42 -4.16 4.46
CA VAL A 114 -6.88 -2.80 4.37
C VAL A 114 -8.01 -1.80 4.16
N ALA A 115 -8.90 -2.05 3.21
CA ALA A 115 -10.04 -1.18 2.92
C ALA A 115 -10.96 -1.01 4.13
N ARG A 116 -11.29 -2.11 4.80
CA ARG A 116 -12.16 -2.10 5.99
C ARG A 116 -11.55 -1.33 7.15
N LYS A 117 -10.29 -1.58 7.47
CA LYS A 117 -9.59 -0.90 8.55
C LYS A 117 -9.39 0.59 8.27
N THR A 118 -9.09 0.94 7.02
CA THR A 118 -8.98 2.34 6.59
C THR A 118 -10.34 3.05 6.71
N GLY A 119 -11.39 2.40 6.24
CA GLY A 119 -12.76 2.93 6.37
C GLY A 119 -13.17 3.13 7.81
N GLN A 120 -12.88 2.18 8.70
CA GLN A 120 -13.14 2.31 10.13
C GLN A 120 -12.37 3.48 10.76
N ALA A 121 -11.09 3.62 10.44
CA ALA A 121 -10.27 4.71 10.96
C ALA A 121 -10.77 6.08 10.51
N LEU A 122 -11.16 6.21 9.24
CA LEU A 122 -11.77 7.44 8.71
C LEU A 122 -13.09 7.76 9.40
N ASP A 123 -13.88 6.76 9.64
CA ASP A 123 -15.18 6.88 10.28
C ASP A 123 -15.08 7.29 11.76
N GLU A 124 -14.16 6.68 12.51
CA GLU A 124 -13.87 7.04 13.90
C GLU A 124 -13.26 8.45 14.03
N GLY A 125 -12.47 8.88 13.05
CA GLY A 125 -11.87 10.21 12.98
C GLY A 125 -12.74 11.27 12.30
N ALA A 126 -13.98 10.94 11.89
CA ALA A 126 -14.84 11.85 11.17
C ALA A 126 -15.20 13.08 12.02
N PRO A 127 -14.92 14.30 11.54
CA PRO A 127 -15.30 15.52 12.27
C PRO A 127 -16.82 15.71 12.25
N ASP A 128 -17.34 16.42 13.25
CA ASP A 128 -18.78 16.62 13.46
C ASP A 128 -19.49 17.22 12.23
N HIS A 129 -18.80 18.06 11.46
CA HIS A 129 -19.39 18.70 10.27
C HIS A 129 -19.61 17.73 9.09
N TRP A 130 -19.08 16.53 9.16
CA TRP A 130 -19.37 15.45 8.20
C TRP A 130 -20.63 14.68 8.57
N LEU A 131 -21.15 14.91 9.75
CA LEU A 131 -22.34 14.22 10.24
C LEU A 131 -23.60 15.06 9.94
N TRP A 132 -24.62 14.43 9.39
CA TRP A 132 -25.91 15.05 9.24
C TRP A 132 -26.74 14.85 10.51
N LYS A 133 -27.01 15.94 11.25
CA LYS A 133 -27.70 15.88 12.55
C LYS A 133 -27.10 14.83 13.52
N GLY A 134 -25.77 14.77 13.60
CA GLY A 134 -25.06 13.81 14.44
C GLY A 134 -25.07 12.36 13.92
N ARG A 135 -25.55 12.13 12.71
CA ARG A 135 -25.63 10.79 12.08
C ARG A 135 -24.78 10.71 10.83
N ARG A 136 -24.17 9.56 10.63
CA ARG A 136 -23.48 9.25 9.39
C ARG A 136 -24.48 9.07 8.26
N VAL A 137 -24.18 9.66 7.12
CA VAL A 137 -24.92 9.41 5.89
C VAL A 137 -24.10 8.44 5.05
N LEU A 138 -24.63 7.26 4.85
CA LEU A 138 -24.08 6.26 3.93
C LEU A 138 -24.82 6.42 2.60
N ALA A 139 -24.05 6.63 1.54
CA ALA A 139 -24.56 6.70 0.18
C ALA A 139 -24.48 5.32 -0.48
#